data_cb36f7d614a75ade8046b9d52daa795c
#
_entry.id   cb36f7d614a75ade8046b9d52daa795c
#
_cell.length_a   1.000
_cell.length_b   1.000
_cell.length_c   1.000
_cell.angle_alpha   90.00
_cell.angle_beta   90.00
_cell.angle_gamma   90.00
#
_symmetry.space_group_name_H-M   'P 1'
#
loop_
_entity.id
_entity.type
_entity.pdbx_description
1 polymer ?
#
loop_
_entity_poly.entity_id
_entity_poly.type
_entity_poly.pdbx_seq_one_letter_code
_entity_poly.pdbx_strand_id
1 'polypeptide(L)'
;KVMQSDIPIIRLLSVAPWVVLIVILTITTNFTSRPIWRLLRWLNPSLYPDLNGTWEGEIILEDGKAIPARAVIRQNLVQAQIDLHTKTSKSLTLETTPVIEAGQCKIYYTYRSQPSNVKWPSYTGSTILDVRNSAIKKTTPLELSGYYFTDRKTCGRISLKQTSTKTDVEVSYY
;
A
#
# COMPACT_ATOMS: atom_id res chain seq x y z
N LYS A 1 -37.99 38.23 -22.97
CA LYS A 1 -37.79 36.81 -23.48
C LYS A 1 -36.35 36.32 -23.40
N VAL A 2 -35.47 37.03 -22.71
CA VAL A 2 -33.99 36.67 -22.59
C VAL A 2 -33.62 36.04 -21.26
N MET A 3 -34.53 35.91 -20.29
CA MET A 3 -34.21 35.43 -18.93
C MET A 3 -34.37 33.91 -18.67
N GLN A 4 -34.62 33.09 -19.68
CA GLN A 4 -34.93 31.67 -19.49
C GLN A 4 -33.77 30.72 -19.83
N SER A 5 -32.63 31.24 -20.38
CA SER A 5 -31.49 30.41 -20.76
C SER A 5 -30.36 30.29 -19.71
N ASP A 6 -30.33 31.22 -18.72
CA ASP A 6 -29.22 31.25 -17.73
C ASP A 6 -29.40 30.34 -16.51
N ILE A 7 -30.66 29.91 -16.27
CA ILE A 7 -31.00 29.07 -15.13
C ILE A 7 -30.28 27.71 -15.12
N PRO A 8 -30.13 26.97 -16.24
CA PRO A 8 -29.43 25.69 -16.25
C PRO A 8 -27.92 25.82 -15.98
N ILE A 9 -27.27 26.89 -16.47
CA ILE A 9 -25.84 27.12 -16.27
C ILE A 9 -25.55 27.46 -14.82
N ILE A 10 -26.35 28.29 -14.17
CA ILE A 10 -26.22 28.64 -12.75
C ILE A 10 -26.41 27.40 -11.86
N ARG A 11 -27.40 26.56 -12.18
CA ARG A 11 -27.60 25.27 -11.45
C ARG A 11 -26.45 24.33 -11.67
N LEU A 12 -25.90 24.23 -12.87
CA LEU A 12 -24.72 23.41 -13.16
C LEU A 12 -23.52 23.88 -12.36
N LEU A 13 -23.24 25.18 -12.30
CA LEU A 13 -22.18 25.79 -11.51
C LEU A 13 -22.37 25.58 -9.98
N SER A 14 -23.59 25.57 -9.48
CA SER A 14 -23.89 25.31 -8.07
C SER A 14 -23.71 23.85 -7.67
N VAL A 15 -23.85 22.89 -8.60
CA VAL A 15 -23.68 21.44 -8.35
C VAL A 15 -22.24 21.01 -8.51
N ALA A 16 -21.47 21.66 -9.38
CA ALA A 16 -20.08 21.28 -9.68
C ALA A 16 -19.19 21.15 -8.44
N PRO A 17 -19.18 22.07 -7.45
CA PRO A 17 -18.34 21.93 -6.26
C PRO A 17 -18.69 20.69 -5.44
N TRP A 18 -19.96 20.34 -5.34
CA TRP A 18 -20.42 19.14 -4.62
C TRP A 18 -19.99 17.86 -5.31
N VAL A 19 -20.07 17.82 -6.63
CA VAL A 19 -19.56 16.67 -7.41
C VAL A 19 -18.06 16.51 -7.21
N VAL A 20 -17.29 17.60 -7.29
CA VAL A 20 -15.83 17.58 -7.04
C VAL A 20 -15.53 17.09 -5.63
N LEU A 21 -16.24 17.60 -4.62
CA LEU A 21 -16.06 17.17 -3.23
C LEU A 21 -16.34 15.68 -3.05
N ILE A 22 -17.43 15.17 -3.62
CA ILE A 22 -17.77 13.74 -3.58
C ILE A 22 -16.70 12.91 -4.27
N VAL A 23 -16.19 13.35 -5.42
CA VAL A 23 -15.10 12.65 -6.13
C VAL A 23 -13.84 12.61 -5.28
N ILE A 24 -13.43 13.73 -4.69
CA ILE A 24 -12.26 13.81 -3.81
C ILE A 24 -12.43 12.86 -2.61
N LEU A 25 -13.56 12.93 -1.89
CA LEU A 25 -13.85 12.06 -0.76
C LEU A 25 -13.84 10.57 -1.18
N THR A 26 -14.37 10.28 -2.35
CA THR A 26 -14.41 8.91 -2.89
C THR A 26 -13.03 8.36 -3.19
N ILE A 27 -12.12 9.18 -3.73
CA ILE A 27 -10.76 8.78 -4.10
C ILE A 27 -9.87 8.63 -2.86
N THR A 28 -10.06 9.50 -1.85
CA THR A 28 -9.18 9.56 -0.68
C THR A 28 -9.59 8.61 0.46
N THR A 29 -10.86 8.17 0.52
CA THR A 29 -11.34 7.32 1.61
C THR A 29 -11.21 5.83 1.28
N ASN A 30 -10.73 5.03 2.24
CA ASN A 30 -10.59 3.58 2.08
C ASN A 30 -11.94 2.85 1.96
N PHE A 31 -13.01 3.43 2.50
CA PHE A 31 -14.35 2.84 2.47
C PHE A 31 -14.91 2.75 1.05
N THR A 32 -14.76 3.81 0.27
CA THR A 32 -15.26 3.90 -1.11
C THR A 32 -14.27 3.39 -2.14
N SER A 33 -12.98 3.48 -1.87
CA SER A 33 -11.91 3.08 -2.80
C SER A 33 -11.93 1.57 -3.08
N ARG A 34 -12.19 0.72 -2.09
CA ARG A 34 -12.22 -0.74 -2.25
C ARG A 34 -13.29 -1.24 -3.24
N PRO A 35 -14.59 -0.85 -3.15
CA PRO A 35 -15.59 -1.28 -4.13
C PRO A 35 -15.31 -0.75 -5.53
N ILE A 36 -14.82 0.50 -5.64
CA ILE A 36 -14.44 1.08 -6.92
C ILE A 36 -13.28 0.29 -7.53
N TRP A 37 -12.24 -0.03 -6.74
CA TRP A 37 -11.11 -0.83 -7.19
C TRP A 37 -11.54 -2.21 -7.70
N ARG A 38 -12.46 -2.87 -7.00
CA ARG A 38 -13.01 -4.16 -7.45
C ARG A 38 -13.77 -4.04 -8.77
N LEU A 39 -14.57 -3.00 -8.94
CA LEU A 39 -15.30 -2.71 -10.17
C LEU A 39 -14.34 -2.44 -11.34
N LEU A 40 -13.34 -1.58 -11.12
CA LEU A 40 -12.33 -1.26 -12.13
C LEU A 40 -11.52 -2.51 -12.52
N ARG A 41 -11.17 -3.35 -11.56
CA ARG A 41 -10.42 -4.58 -11.81
C ARG A 41 -11.27 -5.65 -12.51
N TRP A 42 -12.58 -5.64 -12.31
CA TRP A 42 -13.50 -6.47 -13.08
C TRP A 42 -13.54 -6.04 -14.55
N LEU A 43 -13.50 -4.74 -14.82
CA LEU A 43 -13.44 -4.19 -16.18
C LEU A 43 -12.05 -4.36 -16.81
N ASN A 44 -10.99 -4.26 -16.03
CA ASN A 44 -9.60 -4.40 -16.47
C ASN A 44 -8.80 -5.26 -15.50
N PRO A 45 -8.65 -6.58 -15.78
CA PRO A 45 -7.90 -7.52 -14.92
C PRO A 45 -6.40 -7.21 -14.79
N SER A 46 -5.83 -6.38 -15.69
CA SER A 46 -4.42 -5.97 -15.63
C SER A 46 -4.14 -4.85 -14.62
N LEU A 47 -5.16 -4.32 -13.95
CA LEU A 47 -4.97 -3.35 -12.88
C LEU A 47 -4.21 -3.97 -11.70
N TYR A 48 -3.46 -3.10 -11.04
CA TYR A 48 -2.66 -3.44 -9.87
C TYR A 48 -3.51 -4.18 -8.80
N PRO A 49 -3.00 -5.22 -8.12
CA PRO A 49 -3.78 -5.97 -7.15
C PRO A 49 -4.12 -5.16 -5.90
N ASP A 50 -5.22 -5.54 -5.20
CA ASP A 50 -5.58 -4.98 -3.90
C ASP A 50 -4.66 -5.60 -2.83
N LEU A 51 -3.78 -4.79 -2.27
CA LEU A 51 -2.81 -5.20 -1.26
C LEU A 51 -3.30 -4.99 0.16
N ASN A 52 -4.50 -4.43 0.34
CA ASN A 52 -5.03 -4.18 1.67
C ASN A 52 -5.05 -5.45 2.52
N GLY A 53 -4.56 -5.32 3.75
CA GLY A 53 -4.62 -6.42 4.70
C GLY A 53 -3.41 -6.55 5.60
N THR A 54 -3.39 -7.63 6.37
CA THR A 54 -2.27 -8.06 7.22
C THR A 54 -1.39 -9.07 6.49
N TRP A 55 -0.11 -8.92 6.71
CA TRP A 55 0.94 -9.69 6.05
C TRP A 55 1.91 -10.22 7.10
N GLU A 56 2.36 -11.44 6.94
CA GLU A 56 3.35 -12.07 7.81
C GLU A 56 4.46 -12.73 6.98
N GLY A 57 5.66 -12.76 7.52
CA GLY A 57 6.79 -13.35 6.87
C GLY A 57 8.09 -13.05 7.59
N GLU A 58 9.15 -12.85 6.82
CA GLU A 58 10.50 -12.69 7.37
C GLU A 58 11.34 -11.70 6.58
N ILE A 59 12.31 -11.14 7.29
CA ILE A 59 13.39 -10.35 6.73
C ILE A 59 14.67 -11.17 6.89
N ILE A 60 15.33 -11.46 5.79
CA ILE A 60 16.61 -12.15 5.76
C ILE A 60 17.70 -11.10 5.69
N LEU A 61 18.52 -11.03 6.73
CA LEU A 61 19.65 -10.12 6.81
C LEU A 61 20.82 -10.60 5.94
N GLU A 62 21.81 -9.73 5.77
CA GLU A 62 23.04 -10.01 5.00
C GLU A 62 23.82 -11.22 5.54
N ASP A 63 23.80 -11.45 6.85
CA ASP A 63 24.41 -12.60 7.51
C ASP A 63 23.59 -13.91 7.38
N GLY A 64 22.49 -13.88 6.64
CA GLY A 64 21.59 -15.01 6.45
C GLY A 64 20.58 -15.24 7.59
N LYS A 65 20.62 -14.44 8.66
CA LYS A 65 19.68 -14.54 9.76
C LYS A 65 18.28 -14.09 9.36
N ALA A 66 17.27 -14.90 9.62
CA ALA A 66 15.89 -14.57 9.41
C ALA A 66 15.27 -13.92 10.67
N ILE A 67 14.58 -12.80 10.46
CA ILE A 67 13.85 -12.07 11.50
C ILE A 67 12.37 -12.08 11.13
N PRO A 68 11.46 -12.57 12.00
CA PRO A 68 10.04 -12.53 11.73
C PRO A 68 9.54 -11.09 11.60
N ALA A 69 8.71 -10.86 10.61
CA ALA A 69 8.14 -9.57 10.28
C ALA A 69 6.63 -9.67 10.10
N ARG A 70 5.91 -8.63 10.51
CA ARG A 70 4.49 -8.44 10.26
C ARG A 70 4.27 -7.08 9.64
N ALA A 71 3.31 -6.98 8.75
CA ALA A 71 2.95 -5.71 8.14
C ALA A 71 1.44 -5.54 8.02
N VAL A 72 1.00 -4.28 8.06
CA VAL A 72 -0.32 -3.89 7.60
C VAL A 72 -0.15 -3.00 6.38
N ILE A 73 -0.86 -3.35 5.32
CA ILE A 73 -0.93 -2.52 4.13
C ILE A 73 -2.32 -1.89 4.04
N ARG A 74 -2.35 -0.57 3.90
CA ARG A 74 -3.55 0.24 3.67
C ARG A 74 -3.40 0.92 2.33
N GLN A 75 -4.19 0.49 1.37
CA GLN A 75 -4.18 1.01 0.01
C GLN A 75 -5.51 1.69 -0.31
N ASN A 76 -5.44 2.89 -0.85
CA ASN A 76 -6.55 3.57 -1.50
C ASN A 76 -6.24 3.76 -3.00
N LEU A 77 -7.01 4.58 -3.73
CA LEU A 77 -6.82 4.80 -5.16
C LEU A 77 -5.55 5.61 -5.50
N VAL A 78 -5.01 6.32 -4.53
CA VAL A 78 -3.89 7.28 -4.74
C VAL A 78 -2.61 6.77 -4.10
N GLN A 79 -2.70 6.08 -2.96
CA GLN A 79 -1.57 5.80 -2.09
C GLN A 79 -1.66 4.39 -1.49
N ALA A 80 -0.52 3.76 -1.30
CA ALA A 80 -0.38 2.58 -0.45
C ALA A 80 0.51 2.92 0.75
N GLN A 81 0.07 2.57 1.95
CA GLN A 81 0.84 2.72 3.18
C GLN A 81 1.21 1.33 3.69
N ILE A 82 2.47 1.13 4.01
CA ILE A 82 3.02 -0.13 4.51
C ILE A 82 3.63 0.12 5.89
N ASP A 83 3.01 -0.40 6.93
CA ASP A 83 3.54 -0.37 8.29
C ASP A 83 4.16 -1.73 8.59
N LEU A 84 5.48 -1.82 8.55
CA LEU A 84 6.24 -3.04 8.76
C LEU A 84 6.83 -3.09 10.17
N HIS A 85 6.58 -4.16 10.90
CA HIS A 85 7.00 -4.35 12.27
C HIS A 85 7.85 -5.61 12.42
N THR A 86 8.92 -5.48 13.17
CA THR A 86 9.74 -6.58 13.67
C THR A 86 9.82 -6.53 15.19
N LYS A 87 10.44 -7.51 15.83
CA LYS A 87 10.70 -7.48 17.29
C LYS A 87 11.57 -6.31 17.71
N THR A 88 12.37 -5.75 16.81
CA THR A 88 13.39 -4.76 17.14
C THR A 88 13.15 -3.39 16.53
N SER A 89 12.19 -3.27 15.60
CA SER A 89 11.92 -1.99 14.94
C SER A 89 10.52 -1.92 14.35
N LYS A 90 10.04 -0.70 14.21
CA LYS A 90 8.82 -0.33 13.48
C LYS A 90 9.19 0.57 12.32
N SER A 91 8.66 0.32 11.13
CA SER A 91 8.90 1.13 9.95
C SER A 91 7.64 1.92 9.60
N LEU A 92 7.82 3.22 9.38
CA LEU A 92 6.78 4.14 8.92
C LEU A 92 7.00 4.44 7.45
N THR A 93 5.96 4.35 6.66
CA THR A 93 5.99 4.72 5.23
C THR A 93 6.32 6.20 5.06
N LEU A 94 7.32 6.49 4.25
CA LEU A 94 7.58 7.84 3.72
C LEU A 94 6.94 7.99 2.35
N GLU A 95 7.15 6.98 1.48
CA GLU A 95 6.61 6.98 0.11
C GLU A 95 6.41 5.55 -0.39
N THR A 96 5.38 5.37 -1.20
CA THR A 96 5.16 4.14 -1.97
C THR A 96 4.72 4.48 -3.38
N THR A 97 5.30 3.80 -4.35
CA THR A 97 4.92 3.93 -5.75
C THR A 97 4.62 2.54 -6.33
N PRO A 98 3.33 2.16 -6.42
CA PRO A 98 2.93 0.96 -7.14
C PRO A 98 3.11 1.15 -8.65
N VAL A 99 3.79 0.20 -9.31
CA VAL A 99 4.01 0.24 -10.76
C VAL A 99 3.79 -1.14 -11.38
N ILE A 100 3.56 -1.14 -12.69
CA ILE A 100 3.55 -2.36 -13.50
C ILE A 100 4.70 -2.23 -14.50
N GLU A 101 5.73 -3.03 -14.33
CA GLU A 101 6.91 -3.06 -15.20
C GLU A 101 7.00 -4.41 -15.89
N ALA A 102 7.06 -4.39 -17.22
CA ALA A 102 7.13 -5.60 -18.04
C ALA A 102 6.07 -6.67 -17.67
N GLY A 103 4.85 -6.23 -17.33
CA GLY A 103 3.76 -7.10 -16.91
C GLY A 103 3.86 -7.61 -15.46
N GLN A 104 4.86 -7.19 -14.70
CA GLN A 104 5.03 -7.53 -13.29
C GLN A 104 4.60 -6.37 -12.39
N CYS A 105 3.81 -6.66 -11.38
CA CYS A 105 3.44 -5.68 -10.36
C CYS A 105 4.57 -5.52 -9.35
N LYS A 106 5.02 -4.28 -9.14
CA LYS A 106 6.07 -3.94 -8.16
C LYS A 106 5.65 -2.79 -7.27
N ILE A 107 6.20 -2.73 -6.07
CA ILE A 107 6.12 -1.56 -5.17
C ILE A 107 7.52 -1.06 -4.89
N TYR A 108 7.74 0.21 -5.18
CA TYR A 108 8.87 0.98 -4.63
C TYR A 108 8.41 1.55 -3.30
N TYR A 109 9.12 1.22 -2.22
CA TYR A 109 8.74 1.55 -0.86
C TYR A 109 9.91 2.18 -0.12
N THR A 110 9.76 3.43 0.27
CA THR A 110 10.72 4.16 1.11
C THR A 110 10.13 4.36 2.50
N TYR A 111 10.92 4.07 3.52
CA TYR A 111 10.48 4.04 4.90
C TYR A 111 11.50 4.63 5.87
N ARG A 112 11.01 5.09 7.01
CA ARG A 112 11.81 5.41 8.19
C ARG A 112 11.60 4.32 9.23
N SER A 113 12.67 3.69 9.67
CA SER A 113 12.63 2.66 10.71
C SER A 113 13.00 3.26 12.07
N GLN A 114 12.18 2.97 13.06
CA GLN A 114 12.38 3.35 14.46
C GLN A 114 12.71 2.08 15.27
N PRO A 115 13.96 1.93 15.75
CA PRO A 115 14.33 0.84 16.61
C PRO A 115 13.61 0.90 17.96
N SER A 116 13.29 -0.26 18.55
CA SER A 116 12.74 -0.36 19.91
C SER A 116 13.75 0.07 20.98
N ASN A 117 15.04 -0.10 20.70
CA ASN A 117 16.10 0.37 21.59
C ASN A 117 16.32 1.89 21.39
N VAL A 118 16.02 2.67 22.42
CA VAL A 118 16.13 4.14 22.42
C VAL A 118 17.57 4.64 22.12
N LYS A 119 18.60 3.83 22.38
CA LYS A 119 19.99 4.17 22.09
C LYS A 119 20.33 4.07 20.59
N TRP A 120 19.51 3.39 19.82
CA TRP A 120 19.75 3.24 18.38
C TRP A 120 19.05 4.35 17.60
N PRO A 121 19.76 5.10 16.75
CA PRO A 121 19.16 6.13 15.94
C PRO A 121 18.18 5.52 14.91
N SER A 122 17.15 6.28 14.56
CA SER A 122 16.30 5.95 13.43
C SER A 122 17.11 5.95 12.13
N TYR A 123 16.67 5.21 11.15
CA TYR A 123 17.30 5.12 9.84
C TYR A 123 16.27 5.05 8.72
N THR A 124 16.71 5.37 7.51
CA THR A 124 15.88 5.32 6.31
C THR A 124 16.30 4.14 5.45
N GLY A 125 15.33 3.50 4.84
CA GLY A 125 15.56 2.42 3.89
C GLY A 125 14.62 2.51 2.70
N SER A 126 15.02 1.81 1.64
CA SER A 126 14.21 1.61 0.44
C SER A 126 14.15 0.14 0.09
N THR A 127 13.01 -0.27 -0.45
CA THR A 127 12.74 -1.64 -0.83
C THR A 127 12.02 -1.66 -2.17
N ILE A 128 12.38 -2.59 -3.02
CA ILE A 128 11.63 -2.91 -4.24
C ILE A 128 10.99 -4.27 -4.02
N LEU A 129 9.66 -4.29 -3.95
CA LEU A 129 8.88 -5.51 -3.72
C LEU A 129 8.18 -5.95 -5.00
N ASP A 130 8.42 -7.17 -5.43
CA ASP A 130 7.62 -7.85 -6.44
C ASP A 130 6.33 -8.34 -5.79
N VAL A 131 5.20 -8.04 -6.42
CA VAL A 131 3.89 -8.53 -6.01
C VAL A 131 3.58 -9.78 -6.82
N ARG A 132 3.57 -10.92 -6.16
CA ARG A 132 3.30 -12.21 -6.80
C ARG A 132 1.91 -12.70 -6.44
N ASN A 133 1.19 -13.12 -7.47
CA ASN A 133 -0.03 -13.90 -7.28
C ASN A 133 0.36 -15.36 -7.48
N SER A 134 0.26 -16.18 -6.47
CA SER A 134 0.52 -17.61 -6.59
C SER A 134 -0.60 -18.25 -7.44
N ALA A 135 -0.39 -18.23 -8.74
CA ALA A 135 -1.39 -18.28 -9.81
C ALA A 135 -1.96 -19.67 -10.12
N ILE A 136 -2.24 -20.51 -9.13
CA ILE A 136 -2.90 -21.81 -9.43
C ILE A 136 -4.38 -21.82 -9.03
N LYS A 137 -4.83 -20.93 -8.14
CA LYS A 137 -6.26 -20.76 -7.80
C LYS A 137 -6.57 -19.30 -7.47
N LYS A 138 -7.75 -18.81 -7.85
CA LYS A 138 -8.29 -17.47 -7.53
C LYS A 138 -8.32 -17.10 -6.02
N THR A 139 -7.92 -18.01 -5.14
CA THR A 139 -7.98 -17.94 -3.68
C THR A 139 -6.59 -17.97 -3.02
N THR A 140 -5.50 -17.90 -3.78
CA THR A 140 -4.15 -17.92 -3.21
C THR A 140 -3.78 -16.57 -2.63
N PRO A 141 -3.20 -16.52 -1.41
CA PRO A 141 -2.74 -15.28 -0.81
C PRO A 141 -1.66 -14.64 -1.68
N LEU A 142 -1.68 -13.30 -1.74
CA LEU A 142 -0.64 -12.55 -2.41
C LEU A 142 0.68 -12.69 -1.64
N GLU A 143 1.78 -12.65 -2.37
CA GLU A 143 3.13 -12.64 -1.82
C GLU A 143 3.86 -11.38 -2.24
N LEU A 144 4.61 -10.79 -1.30
CA LEU A 144 5.54 -9.69 -1.54
C LEU A 144 6.95 -10.21 -1.29
N SER A 145 7.84 -10.02 -2.24
CA SER A 145 9.24 -10.40 -2.07
C SER A 145 10.15 -9.42 -2.76
N GLY A 146 11.28 -9.09 -2.13
CA GLY A 146 12.23 -8.16 -2.71
C GLY A 146 13.43 -7.91 -1.85
N TYR A 147 14.21 -6.91 -2.25
CA TYR A 147 15.44 -6.51 -1.59
C TYR A 147 15.27 -5.15 -0.93
N TYR A 148 15.84 -4.98 0.26
CA TYR A 148 15.91 -3.70 0.93
C TYR A 148 17.35 -3.20 1.05
N PHE A 149 17.48 -1.88 1.12
CA PHE A 149 18.72 -1.16 1.34
C PHE A 149 18.47 -0.07 2.37
N THR A 150 19.46 0.22 3.19
CA THR A 150 19.35 1.26 4.21
C THR A 150 20.50 2.26 4.11
N ASP A 151 20.32 3.45 4.67
CA ASP A 151 21.35 4.46 4.83
C ASP A 151 22.51 4.00 5.74
N ARG A 152 22.28 2.96 6.55
CA ARG A 152 23.31 2.27 7.36
C ARG A 152 24.17 1.29 6.55
N LYS A 153 24.02 1.27 5.22
CA LYS A 153 24.72 0.34 4.32
C LYS A 153 24.42 -1.13 4.59
N THR A 154 23.25 -1.44 5.15
CA THR A 154 22.76 -2.81 5.30
C THR A 154 21.80 -3.14 4.17
N CYS A 155 21.81 -4.37 3.70
CA CYS A 155 20.91 -4.91 2.71
C CYS A 155 20.36 -6.28 3.13
N GLY A 156 19.36 -6.77 2.43
CA GLY A 156 18.79 -8.08 2.66
C GLY A 156 17.53 -8.30 1.85
N ARG A 157 16.80 -9.35 2.19
CA ARG A 157 15.57 -9.71 1.47
C ARG A 157 14.38 -9.64 2.41
N ILE A 158 13.23 -9.27 1.87
CA ILE A 158 11.93 -9.31 2.53
C ILE A 158 11.05 -10.32 1.78
N SER A 159 10.35 -11.15 2.53
CA SER A 159 9.35 -12.07 2.01
C SER A 159 8.14 -12.04 2.93
N LEU A 160 6.98 -11.63 2.41
CA LEU A 160 5.73 -11.50 3.15
C LEU A 160 4.60 -12.20 2.40
N LYS A 161 3.68 -12.83 3.13
CA LYS A 161 2.45 -13.43 2.61
C LYS A 161 1.25 -12.77 3.25
N GLN A 162 0.23 -12.49 2.44
CA GLN A 162 -1.03 -11.94 2.94
C GLN A 162 -1.76 -12.99 3.76
N THR A 163 -1.99 -12.71 5.03
CA THR A 163 -2.71 -13.62 5.96
C THR A 163 -4.18 -13.26 6.10
N SER A 164 -4.51 -11.97 5.93
CA SER A 164 -5.88 -11.48 6.00
C SER A 164 -6.07 -10.22 5.15
N THR A 165 -7.28 -9.93 4.72
CA THR A 165 -7.65 -8.69 4.05
C THR A 165 -8.08 -7.58 5.01
N LYS A 166 -8.05 -7.84 6.33
CA LYS A 166 -8.37 -6.85 7.37
C LYS A 166 -7.17 -5.94 7.63
N THR A 167 -7.42 -4.65 7.81
CA THR A 167 -6.40 -3.60 8.02
C THR A 167 -6.46 -2.96 9.40
N ASP A 168 -7.38 -3.41 10.24
CA ASP A 168 -7.64 -2.94 11.61
C ASP A 168 -6.97 -3.82 12.69
N VAL A 169 -6.10 -4.72 12.27
CA VAL A 169 -5.40 -5.65 13.17
C VAL A 169 -4.10 -5.01 13.67
N GLU A 170 -3.87 -5.10 14.98
CA GLU A 170 -2.59 -4.72 15.60
C GLU A 170 -1.50 -5.72 15.21
N VAL A 171 -0.43 -5.23 14.61
CA VAL A 171 0.73 -6.05 14.16
C VAL A 171 2.00 -5.77 14.94
N SER A 172 1.94 -4.83 15.88
CA SER A 172 3.09 -4.49 16.71
C SER A 172 3.57 -5.69 17.54
N TYR A 173 4.88 -5.78 17.73
CA TYR A 173 5.50 -6.74 18.66
C TYR A 173 5.70 -6.14 20.04
N TYR A 174 5.51 -4.82 20.21
CA TYR A 174 5.69 -4.08 21.46
C TYR A 174 4.92 -2.76 21.44
#